data_83c8b975a5dc3ae9d7ea9aa4632f8b3c
#
_entry.id   83c8b975a5dc3ae9d7ea9aa4632f8b3c
#
_cell.length_a   1.000
_cell.length_b   1.000
_cell.length_c   1.000
_cell.angle_alpha   90.00
_cell.angle_beta   90.00
_cell.angle_gamma   90.00
#
_symmetry.space_group_name_H-M   'P 1'
#
loop_
_entity.id
_entity.type
_entity.pdbx_description
1 polymer ?
#
loop_
_entity_poly.entity_id
_entity_poly.type
_entity_poly.pdbx_seq_one_letter_code
_entity_poly.pdbx_strand_id
1 'polypeptide(L)'
;MLKPSPNLLIFTDLDGSLLDHHSYRWQAAQPWLERLAHTQTPLIIATSKTAAEVAPLQRQLGLSHWPFIAENGAQIVFPAQWRDRPDYPTKRLGADYPSLCATLRELRSQTGFAFQGFADVDDARVAQWTGLTLNQAHLARRRAGSEPLRWAGNDEQLAQFRTLLAQRDLELTQGGRFYHVMSAAVSKGNAARWIAARYQLPHGPPLTTLSLGDGPNDISLLQASDLAVLIRGQQDKPLDLPGSFSGQLYRTRLQGPQGWCEGLDHFLINGRSHHE
;
A
#
# COMPACT_ATOMS: atom_id res chain seq x y z
N MET A 1 13.81 14.35 17.12
CA MET A 1 12.81 13.27 17.14
C MET A 1 11.44 13.85 17.41
N LEU A 2 10.45 13.42 16.63
CA LEU A 2 9.06 13.87 16.76
C LEU A 2 8.33 13.11 17.88
N LYS A 3 7.29 13.73 18.45
CA LYS A 3 6.37 13.04 19.36
C LYS A 3 5.18 12.50 18.57
N PRO A 4 4.74 11.24 18.81
CA PRO A 4 3.47 10.77 18.30
C PRO A 4 2.34 11.72 18.73
N SER A 5 1.52 12.13 17.76
CA SER A 5 0.44 13.10 17.98
C SER A 5 -0.56 13.08 16.84
N PRO A 6 -1.76 13.66 16.98
CA PRO A 6 -2.72 13.77 15.88
C PRO A 6 -2.21 14.53 14.64
N ASN A 7 -1.16 15.36 14.78
CA ASN A 7 -0.56 16.10 13.65
C ASN A 7 0.54 15.32 12.90
N LEU A 8 0.80 14.08 13.29
CA LEU A 8 1.67 13.16 12.58
C LEU A 8 0.82 12.11 11.87
N LEU A 9 0.75 12.17 10.54
CA LEU A 9 0.01 11.22 9.72
C LEU A 9 0.96 10.13 9.23
N ILE A 10 0.75 8.91 9.69
CA ILE A 10 1.61 7.77 9.32
C ILE A 10 0.91 6.91 8.28
N PHE A 11 1.61 6.63 7.18
CA PHE A 11 1.18 5.65 6.17
C PHE A 11 2.08 4.42 6.25
N THR A 12 1.48 3.24 6.19
CA THR A 12 2.23 1.99 6.25
C THR A 12 1.78 1.01 5.17
N ASP A 13 2.74 0.40 4.49
CA ASP A 13 2.47 -0.84 3.79
C ASP A 13 2.21 -1.97 4.79
N LEU A 14 1.66 -3.10 4.31
CA LEU A 14 1.35 -4.28 5.11
C LEU A 14 2.40 -5.37 4.95
N ASP A 15 2.44 -6.02 3.79
CA ASP A 15 3.19 -7.27 3.58
C ASP A 15 4.70 -7.00 3.47
N GLY A 16 5.49 -7.48 4.41
CA GLY A 16 6.93 -7.18 4.48
C GLY A 16 7.25 -5.89 5.26
N SER A 17 6.22 -5.15 5.68
CA SER A 17 6.32 -3.92 6.46
C SER A 17 5.69 -4.12 7.85
N LEU A 18 4.43 -3.76 8.05
CA LEU A 18 3.73 -3.97 9.32
C LEU A 18 3.49 -5.46 9.62
N LEU A 19 3.34 -6.27 8.57
CA LEU A 19 3.20 -7.72 8.65
C LEU A 19 4.48 -8.42 8.20
N ASP A 20 4.84 -9.48 8.89
CA ASP A 20 5.90 -10.38 8.43
C ASP A 20 5.51 -11.01 7.08
N HIS A 21 6.44 -11.04 6.15
CA HIS A 21 6.19 -11.44 4.76
C HIS A 21 5.72 -12.89 4.61
N HIS A 22 6.11 -13.79 5.52
CA HIS A 22 5.79 -15.22 5.47
C HIS A 22 4.65 -15.60 6.39
N SER A 23 4.71 -15.16 7.63
CA SER A 23 3.77 -15.55 8.68
C SER A 23 2.57 -14.61 8.82
N TYR A 24 2.62 -13.44 8.19
CA TYR A 24 1.64 -12.34 8.33
C TYR A 24 1.43 -11.87 9.78
N ARG A 25 2.40 -12.18 10.67
CA ARG A 25 2.34 -11.78 12.07
C ARG A 25 2.79 -10.32 12.23
N TRP A 26 2.17 -9.60 13.18
CA TRP A 26 2.49 -8.21 13.53
C TRP A 26 2.82 -7.99 15.01
N GLN A 27 2.88 -9.06 15.81
CA GLN A 27 3.03 -8.95 17.27
C GLN A 27 4.26 -8.15 17.71
N ALA A 28 5.32 -8.16 16.91
CA ALA A 28 6.50 -7.33 17.19
C ALA A 28 6.18 -5.82 17.12
N ALA A 29 5.18 -5.41 16.32
CA ALA A 29 4.74 -4.03 16.19
C ALA A 29 3.71 -3.61 17.26
N GLN A 30 3.19 -4.56 18.05
CA GLN A 30 2.12 -4.32 19.02
C GLN A 30 2.40 -3.13 19.98
N PRO A 31 3.59 -2.98 20.57
CA PRO A 31 3.86 -1.85 21.48
C PRO A 31 3.71 -0.49 20.79
N TRP A 32 4.12 -0.39 19.52
CA TRP A 32 3.94 0.84 18.75
C TRP A 32 2.49 1.07 18.34
N LEU A 33 1.76 0.04 17.95
CA LEU A 33 0.32 0.14 17.63
C LEU A 33 -0.46 0.68 18.83
N GLU A 34 -0.23 0.15 20.02
CA GLU A 34 -0.85 0.61 21.27
C GLU A 34 -0.49 2.07 21.57
N ARG A 35 0.77 2.44 21.38
CA ARG A 35 1.22 3.80 21.61
C ARG A 35 0.60 4.80 20.63
N LEU A 36 0.56 4.48 19.33
CA LEU A 36 -0.07 5.32 18.33
C LEU A 36 -1.57 5.48 18.61
N ALA A 37 -2.25 4.41 19.04
CA ALA A 37 -3.64 4.47 19.47
C ALA A 37 -3.83 5.37 20.69
N HIS A 38 -2.99 5.25 21.72
CA HIS A 38 -3.06 6.07 22.93
C HIS A 38 -2.83 7.56 22.65
N THR A 39 -1.93 7.89 21.72
CA THR A 39 -1.64 9.28 21.32
C THR A 39 -2.56 9.79 20.21
N GLN A 40 -3.54 9.00 19.79
CA GLN A 40 -4.45 9.30 18.67
C GLN A 40 -3.70 9.68 17.38
N THR A 41 -2.52 9.10 17.18
CA THR A 41 -1.72 9.30 15.96
C THR A 41 -2.32 8.48 14.83
N PRO A 42 -2.76 9.11 13.72
CA PRO A 42 -3.31 8.39 12.59
C PRO A 42 -2.31 7.44 11.96
N LEU A 43 -2.68 6.16 11.87
CA LEU A 43 -1.95 5.13 11.15
C LEU A 43 -2.83 4.60 10.02
N ILE A 44 -2.45 4.92 8.78
CA ILE A 44 -3.22 4.62 7.57
C ILE A 44 -2.52 3.52 6.79
N ILE A 45 -3.23 2.42 6.58
CA ILE A 45 -2.76 1.30 5.75
C ILE A 45 -2.76 1.74 4.28
N ALA A 46 -1.69 1.41 3.54
CA ALA A 46 -1.56 1.62 2.09
C ALA A 46 -1.00 0.35 1.44
N THR A 47 -1.85 -0.45 0.80
CA THR A 47 -1.51 -1.82 0.37
C THR A 47 -1.96 -2.15 -1.04
N SER A 48 -1.40 -3.19 -1.63
CA SER A 48 -1.87 -3.80 -2.89
C SER A 48 -3.09 -4.71 -2.70
N LYS A 49 -3.45 -5.06 -1.45
CA LYS A 49 -4.63 -5.85 -1.13
C LYS A 49 -5.93 -5.10 -1.45
N THR A 50 -7.01 -5.85 -1.68
CA THR A 50 -8.35 -5.31 -1.87
C THR A 50 -8.93 -4.75 -0.57
N ALA A 51 -9.94 -3.91 -0.68
CA ALA A 51 -10.69 -3.43 0.49
C ALA A 51 -11.32 -4.57 1.29
N ALA A 52 -11.73 -5.65 0.61
CA ALA A 52 -12.31 -6.83 1.23
C ALA A 52 -11.30 -7.61 2.09
N GLU A 53 -10.04 -7.66 1.69
CA GLU A 53 -8.94 -8.27 2.47
C GLU A 53 -8.54 -7.39 3.65
N VAL A 54 -8.48 -6.07 3.45
CA VAL A 54 -8.01 -5.12 4.47
C VAL A 54 -9.01 -4.95 5.62
N ALA A 55 -10.30 -4.89 5.35
CA ALA A 55 -11.30 -4.57 6.36
C ALA A 55 -11.29 -5.50 7.60
N PRO A 56 -11.18 -6.83 7.50
CA PRO A 56 -11.04 -7.69 8.67
C PRO A 56 -9.70 -7.49 9.40
N LEU A 57 -8.60 -7.31 8.68
CA LEU A 57 -7.28 -7.07 9.25
C LEU A 57 -7.22 -5.74 10.00
N GLN A 58 -7.80 -4.68 9.43
CA GLN A 58 -7.87 -3.36 10.06
C GLN A 58 -8.58 -3.42 11.42
N ARG A 59 -9.65 -4.23 11.53
CA ARG A 59 -10.32 -4.49 12.81
C ARG A 59 -9.41 -5.18 13.82
N GLN A 60 -8.66 -6.20 13.39
CA GLN A 60 -7.73 -6.92 14.26
C GLN A 60 -6.58 -6.02 14.77
N LEU A 61 -6.15 -5.07 13.95
CA LEU A 61 -5.11 -4.09 14.29
C LEU A 61 -5.64 -2.90 15.12
N GLY A 62 -6.96 -2.82 15.38
CA GLY A 62 -7.56 -1.68 16.10
C GLY A 62 -7.62 -0.38 15.30
N LEU A 63 -7.49 -0.43 13.97
CA LEU A 63 -7.36 0.72 13.09
C LEU A 63 -8.67 1.12 12.38
N SER A 64 -9.81 0.54 12.75
CA SER A 64 -11.10 0.72 12.04
C SER A 64 -11.64 2.16 12.05
N HIS A 65 -11.07 3.03 12.86
CA HIS A 65 -11.43 4.45 12.93
C HIS A 65 -10.64 5.34 11.95
N TRP A 66 -9.64 4.78 11.25
CA TRP A 66 -8.88 5.46 10.22
C TRP A 66 -9.26 5.01 8.81
N PRO A 67 -9.09 5.85 7.79
CA PRO A 67 -9.18 5.40 6.40
C PRO A 67 -8.07 4.42 6.05
N PHE A 68 -8.19 3.74 4.91
CA PHE A 68 -7.09 2.98 4.34
C PHE A 68 -7.07 3.08 2.81
N ILE A 69 -5.89 2.84 2.25
CA ILE A 69 -5.62 2.83 0.83
C ILE A 69 -5.48 1.38 0.38
N ALA A 70 -6.36 0.94 -0.52
CA ALA A 70 -6.37 -0.39 -1.12
C ALA A 70 -5.90 -0.34 -2.58
N GLU A 71 -5.48 -1.51 -3.08
CA GLU A 71 -5.13 -1.72 -4.49
C GLU A 71 -4.12 -0.71 -5.03
N ASN A 72 -3.02 -0.50 -4.27
CA ASN A 72 -1.94 0.45 -4.60
C ASN A 72 -2.43 1.89 -4.83
N GLY A 73 -3.56 2.29 -4.27
CA GLY A 73 -4.11 3.62 -4.41
C GLY A 73 -5.35 3.73 -5.30
N ALA A 74 -5.79 2.64 -5.94
CA ALA A 74 -6.99 2.66 -6.77
C ALA A 74 -8.27 2.94 -5.97
N GLN A 75 -8.26 2.60 -4.68
CA GLN A 75 -9.39 2.83 -3.78
C GLN A 75 -8.93 3.36 -2.43
N ILE A 76 -9.57 4.43 -1.96
CA ILE A 76 -9.48 4.91 -0.58
C ILE A 76 -10.81 4.58 0.09
N VAL A 77 -10.77 3.90 1.24
CA VAL A 77 -11.95 3.50 2.01
C VAL A 77 -11.98 4.28 3.31
N PHE A 78 -13.12 4.87 3.62
CA PHE A 78 -13.31 5.70 4.82
C PHE A 78 -14.14 4.98 5.87
N PRO A 79 -13.82 5.19 7.16
CA PRO A 79 -14.61 4.64 8.26
C PRO A 79 -15.99 5.29 8.34
N ALA A 80 -16.93 4.63 9.02
CA ALA A 80 -18.32 5.06 9.08
C ALA A 80 -18.50 6.50 9.59
N GLN A 81 -17.71 6.90 10.58
CA GLN A 81 -17.74 8.24 11.17
C GLN A 81 -17.28 9.37 10.21
N TRP A 82 -16.67 9.03 9.08
CA TRP A 82 -16.23 9.99 8.06
C TRP A 82 -17.21 10.09 6.90
N ARG A 83 -18.27 9.24 6.88
CA ARG A 83 -19.23 9.16 5.76
C ARG A 83 -20.17 10.35 5.66
N ASP A 84 -20.32 11.14 6.71
CA ASP A 84 -21.17 12.34 6.72
C ASP A 84 -20.55 13.52 5.95
N ARG A 85 -19.34 13.36 5.45
CA ARG A 85 -18.70 14.34 4.59
C ARG A 85 -18.96 13.97 3.13
N PRO A 86 -19.42 14.91 2.27
CA PRO A 86 -19.77 14.64 0.86
C PRO A 86 -18.66 13.97 0.05
N ASP A 87 -17.38 14.22 0.42
CA ASP A 87 -16.20 13.66 -0.25
C ASP A 87 -15.83 12.26 0.21
N TYR A 88 -16.57 11.69 1.16
CA TYR A 88 -16.22 10.44 1.84
C TYR A 88 -17.40 9.47 1.87
N PRO A 89 -17.47 8.43 1.11
CA PRO A 89 -17.53 7.08 1.68
C PRO A 89 -16.47 6.17 1.10
N THR A 90 -16.16 6.33 -0.16
CA THR A 90 -15.12 5.59 -0.87
C THR A 90 -14.70 6.44 -2.06
N LYS A 91 -13.42 6.77 -2.14
CA LYS A 91 -12.86 7.44 -3.32
C LYS A 91 -12.20 6.39 -4.19
N ARG A 92 -12.65 6.30 -5.44
CA ARG A 92 -11.95 5.58 -6.48
C ARG A 92 -11.04 6.54 -7.24
N LEU A 93 -9.81 6.11 -7.49
CA LEU A 93 -8.85 6.82 -8.32
C LEU A 93 -8.60 5.97 -9.58
N GLY A 94 -8.70 6.58 -10.75
CA GLY A 94 -8.50 5.91 -12.04
C GLY A 94 -9.73 5.14 -12.57
N ALA A 95 -9.47 4.26 -13.54
CA ALA A 95 -10.48 3.44 -14.22
C ALA A 95 -11.12 2.42 -13.28
N ASP A 96 -12.37 2.05 -13.57
CA ASP A 96 -13.02 0.95 -12.88
C ASP A 96 -12.48 -0.42 -13.33
N TYR A 97 -12.64 -1.43 -12.48
CA TYR A 97 -12.12 -2.76 -12.71
C TYR A 97 -12.68 -3.45 -13.97
N PRO A 98 -14.00 -3.40 -14.28
CA PRO A 98 -14.52 -3.96 -15.52
C PRO A 98 -13.89 -3.36 -16.78
N SER A 99 -13.72 -2.04 -16.85
CA SER A 99 -13.08 -1.34 -17.97
C SER A 99 -11.61 -1.73 -18.11
N LEU A 100 -10.89 -1.82 -17.00
CA LEU A 100 -9.50 -2.27 -16.95
C LEU A 100 -9.36 -3.70 -17.52
N CYS A 101 -10.18 -4.63 -17.05
CA CYS A 101 -10.18 -6.02 -17.54
C CYS A 101 -10.58 -6.14 -19.02
N ALA A 102 -11.48 -5.29 -19.51
CA ALA A 102 -11.85 -5.24 -20.93
C ALA A 102 -10.63 -4.81 -21.77
N THR A 103 -9.94 -3.76 -21.38
CA THR A 103 -8.71 -3.29 -22.07
C THR A 103 -7.62 -4.36 -22.08
N LEU A 104 -7.42 -5.08 -20.98
CA LEU A 104 -6.43 -6.16 -20.92
C LEU A 104 -6.78 -7.33 -21.84
N ARG A 105 -8.06 -7.73 -21.93
CA ARG A 105 -8.51 -8.76 -22.85
C ARG A 105 -8.31 -8.34 -24.30
N GLU A 106 -8.62 -7.10 -24.64
CA GLU A 106 -8.40 -6.54 -25.97
C GLU A 106 -6.91 -6.57 -26.34
N LEU A 107 -6.03 -6.06 -25.47
CA LEU A 107 -4.58 -6.09 -25.67
C LEU A 107 -4.06 -7.51 -25.91
N ARG A 108 -4.48 -8.47 -25.11
CA ARG A 108 -4.09 -9.86 -25.25
C ARG A 108 -4.56 -10.45 -26.60
N SER A 109 -5.78 -10.12 -27.01
CA SER A 109 -6.32 -10.55 -28.31
C SER A 109 -5.54 -9.98 -29.48
N GLN A 110 -5.12 -8.71 -29.42
CA GLN A 110 -4.39 -8.03 -30.49
C GLN A 110 -2.92 -8.45 -30.59
N THR A 111 -2.28 -8.76 -29.45
CA THR A 111 -0.83 -8.97 -29.39
C THR A 111 -0.41 -10.42 -29.21
N GLY A 112 -1.31 -11.27 -28.71
CA GLY A 112 -0.98 -12.65 -28.35
C GLY A 112 -0.08 -12.76 -27.10
N PHE A 113 0.09 -11.70 -26.32
CA PHE A 113 0.93 -11.73 -25.12
C PHE A 113 0.45 -12.76 -24.09
N ALA A 114 1.41 -13.52 -23.58
CA ALA A 114 1.17 -14.58 -22.61
C ALA A 114 1.11 -14.03 -21.19
N PHE A 115 -0.08 -13.65 -20.74
CA PHE A 115 -0.35 -13.30 -19.34
C PHE A 115 -1.72 -13.81 -18.89
N GLN A 116 -1.87 -14.01 -17.61
CA GLN A 116 -3.14 -14.35 -16.97
C GLN A 116 -3.37 -13.48 -15.74
N GLY A 117 -4.51 -12.81 -15.68
CA GLY A 117 -4.94 -12.02 -14.53
C GLY A 117 -5.84 -12.80 -13.57
N PHE A 118 -6.12 -12.21 -12.42
CA PHE A 118 -7.08 -12.76 -11.46
C PHE A 118 -8.50 -12.81 -12.00
N ALA A 119 -8.85 -11.93 -12.96
CA ALA A 119 -10.13 -11.96 -13.66
C ALA A 119 -10.29 -13.15 -14.60
N ASP A 120 -9.18 -13.73 -15.07
CA ASP A 120 -9.17 -14.82 -16.04
C ASP A 120 -9.34 -16.20 -15.41
N VAL A 121 -9.28 -16.31 -14.06
CA VAL A 121 -9.23 -17.58 -13.33
C VAL A 121 -10.19 -17.57 -12.13
N ASP A 122 -10.45 -18.76 -11.58
CA ASP A 122 -11.26 -18.93 -10.38
C ASP A 122 -10.49 -18.74 -9.06
N ASP A 123 -11.21 -18.80 -7.95
CA ASP A 123 -10.63 -18.65 -6.60
C ASP A 123 -9.61 -19.75 -6.29
N ALA A 124 -9.84 -20.98 -6.80
CA ALA A 124 -8.95 -22.10 -6.58
C ALA A 124 -7.58 -21.89 -7.27
N ARG A 125 -7.59 -21.34 -8.48
CA ARG A 125 -6.35 -21.02 -9.20
C ARG A 125 -5.62 -19.85 -8.55
N VAL A 126 -6.32 -18.82 -8.08
CA VAL A 126 -5.70 -17.72 -7.31
C VAL A 126 -5.10 -18.25 -6.02
N ALA A 127 -5.80 -19.10 -5.29
CA ALA A 127 -5.27 -19.76 -4.08
C ALA A 127 -3.98 -20.55 -4.37
N GLN A 128 -3.94 -21.32 -5.46
CA GLN A 128 -2.75 -22.03 -5.90
C GLN A 128 -1.57 -21.09 -6.22
N TRP A 129 -1.82 -19.95 -6.86
CA TRP A 129 -0.76 -19.00 -7.23
C TRP A 129 -0.21 -18.24 -6.03
N THR A 130 -1.06 -17.98 -5.05
CA THR A 130 -0.74 -17.08 -3.93
C THR A 130 -0.39 -17.81 -2.64
N GLY A 131 -0.84 -19.05 -2.47
CA GLY A 131 -0.80 -19.79 -1.21
C GLY A 131 -1.89 -19.36 -0.22
N LEU A 132 -2.85 -18.54 -0.66
CA LEU A 132 -4.01 -18.14 0.14
C LEU A 132 -5.00 -19.29 0.30
N THR A 133 -5.82 -19.25 1.34
CA THR A 133 -7.02 -20.10 1.43
C THR A 133 -8.03 -19.68 0.35
N LEU A 134 -8.99 -20.57 0.02
CA LEU A 134 -10.05 -20.24 -0.95
C LEU A 134 -10.82 -18.96 -0.58
N ASN A 135 -11.15 -18.80 0.69
CA ASN A 135 -11.84 -17.60 1.15
C ASN A 135 -10.99 -16.33 0.99
N GLN A 136 -9.70 -16.40 1.30
CA GLN A 136 -8.79 -15.27 1.09
C GLN A 136 -8.61 -14.96 -0.41
N ALA A 137 -8.50 -15.98 -1.25
CA ALA A 137 -8.43 -15.83 -2.71
C ALA A 137 -9.69 -15.18 -3.27
N HIS A 138 -10.86 -15.57 -2.77
CA HIS A 138 -12.13 -14.91 -3.10
C HIS A 138 -12.10 -13.41 -2.76
N LEU A 139 -11.61 -13.05 -1.57
CA LEU A 139 -11.47 -11.65 -1.17
C LEU A 139 -10.46 -10.91 -2.04
N ALA A 140 -9.33 -11.53 -2.40
CA ALA A 140 -8.28 -10.94 -3.24
C ALA A 140 -8.75 -10.66 -4.69
N ARG A 141 -9.77 -11.37 -5.16
CA ARG A 141 -10.42 -11.15 -6.47
C ARG A 141 -11.50 -10.05 -6.46
N ARG A 142 -11.93 -9.56 -5.29
CA ARG A 142 -12.92 -8.48 -5.18
C ARG A 142 -12.28 -7.12 -5.42
N ARG A 143 -11.81 -6.92 -6.64
CA ARG A 143 -11.05 -5.73 -7.02
C ARG A 143 -11.94 -4.58 -7.50
N ALA A 144 -11.41 -3.36 -7.37
CA ALA A 144 -12.12 -2.12 -7.71
C ALA A 144 -11.44 -1.33 -8.85
N GLY A 145 -10.12 -1.43 -9.02
CA GLY A 145 -9.40 -0.61 -9.99
C GLY A 145 -7.95 -1.04 -10.27
N SER A 146 -7.59 -2.28 -9.94
CA SER A 146 -6.29 -2.86 -10.31
C SER A 146 -6.40 -4.34 -10.62
N GLU A 147 -5.60 -4.84 -11.55
CA GLU A 147 -5.56 -6.26 -11.93
C GLU A 147 -4.18 -6.86 -11.67
N PRO A 148 -4.06 -7.79 -10.72
CA PRO A 148 -2.85 -8.58 -10.57
C PRO A 148 -2.77 -9.60 -11.72
N LEU A 149 -1.58 -9.74 -12.30
CA LEU A 149 -1.35 -10.71 -13.36
C LEU A 149 -0.01 -11.42 -13.24
N ARG A 150 0.05 -12.63 -13.81
CA ARG A 150 1.27 -13.38 -14.06
C ARG A 150 1.66 -13.19 -15.51
N TRP A 151 2.91 -12.83 -15.72
CA TRP A 151 3.52 -12.69 -17.02
C TRP A 151 4.29 -13.94 -17.39
N ALA A 152 4.11 -14.46 -18.59
CA ALA A 152 4.80 -15.62 -19.13
C ALA A 152 5.55 -15.33 -20.44
N GLY A 153 5.55 -14.08 -20.91
CA GLY A 153 6.33 -13.64 -22.07
C GLY A 153 7.79 -13.31 -21.70
N ASN A 154 8.59 -12.97 -22.71
CA ASN A 154 9.96 -12.50 -22.53
C ASN A 154 10.02 -11.00 -22.16
N ASP A 155 11.23 -10.49 -21.90
CA ASP A 155 11.45 -9.10 -21.48
C ASP A 155 11.12 -8.07 -22.56
N GLU A 156 11.33 -8.41 -23.84
CA GLU A 156 10.99 -7.54 -24.98
C GLU A 156 9.47 -7.37 -25.08
N GLN A 157 8.72 -8.46 -24.98
CA GLN A 157 7.26 -8.44 -24.94
C GLN A 157 6.73 -7.68 -23.72
N LEU A 158 7.40 -7.80 -22.56
CA LEU A 158 7.04 -7.05 -21.36
C LEU A 158 7.24 -5.54 -21.56
N ALA A 159 8.34 -5.14 -22.22
CA ALA A 159 8.60 -3.74 -22.56
C ALA A 159 7.55 -3.18 -23.54
N GLN A 160 7.19 -3.96 -24.57
CA GLN A 160 6.11 -3.61 -25.51
C GLN A 160 4.76 -3.49 -24.78
N PHE A 161 4.45 -4.43 -23.88
CA PHE A 161 3.23 -4.39 -23.09
C PHE A 161 3.15 -3.13 -22.23
N ARG A 162 4.25 -2.73 -21.57
CA ARG A 162 4.32 -1.44 -20.84
C ARG A 162 4.02 -0.25 -21.74
N THR A 163 4.58 -0.23 -22.94
CA THR A 163 4.32 0.85 -23.92
C THR A 163 2.86 0.91 -24.33
N LEU A 164 2.24 -0.23 -24.61
CA LEU A 164 0.84 -0.30 -24.99
C LEU A 164 -0.12 0.05 -23.85
N LEU A 165 0.23 -0.27 -22.62
CA LEU A 165 -0.49 0.18 -21.43
C LEU A 165 -0.41 1.69 -21.26
N ALA A 166 0.79 2.27 -21.40
CA ALA A 166 1.00 3.72 -21.30
C ALA A 166 0.16 4.51 -22.33
N GLN A 167 0.01 4.00 -23.55
CA GLN A 167 -0.86 4.59 -24.60
C GLN A 167 -2.36 4.61 -24.21
N ARG A 168 -2.74 3.88 -23.15
CA ARG A 168 -4.12 3.75 -22.64
C ARG A 168 -4.26 4.32 -21.22
N ASP A 169 -3.32 5.18 -20.80
CA ASP A 169 -3.25 5.74 -19.46
C ASP A 169 -3.22 4.67 -18.36
N LEU A 170 -2.62 3.50 -18.64
CA LEU A 170 -2.40 2.40 -17.72
C LEU A 170 -0.92 2.21 -17.43
N GLU A 171 -0.62 1.69 -16.24
CA GLU A 171 0.74 1.40 -15.80
C GLU A 171 0.85 -0.03 -15.27
N LEU A 172 2.02 -0.63 -15.45
CA LEU A 172 2.40 -1.93 -14.91
C LEU A 172 3.40 -1.75 -13.77
N THR A 173 2.93 -1.97 -12.55
CA THR A 173 3.76 -1.95 -11.34
C THR A 173 4.04 -3.38 -10.88
N GLN A 174 5.23 -3.63 -10.33
CA GLN A 174 5.57 -4.91 -9.73
C GLN A 174 5.40 -4.82 -8.21
N GLY A 175 4.62 -5.74 -7.64
CA GLY A 175 4.43 -5.89 -6.21
C GLY A 175 4.52 -7.36 -5.81
N GLY A 176 5.52 -7.70 -4.99
CA GLY A 176 5.74 -9.09 -4.60
C GLY A 176 5.92 -10.04 -5.80
N ARG A 177 5.02 -11.02 -5.93
CA ARG A 177 5.09 -12.07 -6.97
C ARG A 177 4.32 -11.75 -8.25
N PHE A 178 3.54 -10.68 -8.27
CA PHE A 178 2.64 -10.33 -9.37
C PHE A 178 2.98 -8.96 -9.95
N TYR A 179 2.70 -8.81 -11.23
CA TYR A 179 2.52 -7.48 -11.80
C TYR A 179 1.11 -7.00 -11.50
N HIS A 180 0.94 -5.68 -11.36
CA HIS A 180 -0.36 -5.04 -11.18
C HIS A 180 -0.56 -4.01 -12.28
N VAL A 181 -1.64 -4.13 -13.01
CA VAL A 181 -2.08 -3.10 -13.97
C VAL A 181 -3.13 -2.23 -13.30
N MET A 182 -2.95 -0.92 -13.42
CA MET A 182 -3.87 0.11 -12.92
C MET A 182 -3.74 1.38 -13.76
N SER A 183 -4.60 2.36 -13.55
CA SER A 183 -4.43 3.66 -14.23
C SER A 183 -3.12 4.32 -13.82
N ALA A 184 -2.45 4.99 -14.77
CA ALA A 184 -1.15 5.63 -14.56
C ALA A 184 -1.17 6.72 -13.44
N ALA A 185 -2.33 7.36 -13.22
CA ALA A 185 -2.52 8.31 -12.12
C ALA A 185 -2.70 7.67 -10.75
N VAL A 186 -2.82 6.32 -10.70
CA VAL A 186 -3.03 5.59 -9.45
C VAL A 186 -1.68 5.20 -8.86
N SER A 187 -1.44 5.61 -7.62
CA SER A 187 -0.31 5.14 -6.82
C SER A 187 -0.62 5.30 -5.33
N LYS A 188 0.08 4.54 -4.48
CA LYS A 188 -0.02 4.72 -3.02
C LYS A 188 0.29 6.17 -2.62
N GLY A 189 1.29 6.79 -3.27
CA GLY A 189 1.67 8.17 -3.00
C GLY A 189 0.60 9.20 -3.38
N ASN A 190 -0.06 9.04 -4.53
CA ASN A 190 -1.15 9.94 -4.93
C ASN A 190 -2.34 9.84 -3.97
N ALA A 191 -2.68 8.62 -3.55
CA ALA A 191 -3.73 8.40 -2.56
C ALA A 191 -3.36 8.98 -1.18
N ALA A 192 -2.11 8.83 -0.75
CA ALA A 192 -1.61 9.39 0.50
C ALA A 192 -1.64 10.94 0.48
N ARG A 193 -1.16 11.57 -0.61
CA ARG A 193 -1.27 13.04 -0.79
C ARG A 193 -2.72 13.51 -0.77
N TRP A 194 -3.62 12.76 -1.39
CA TRP A 194 -5.04 13.10 -1.40
C TRP A 194 -5.64 13.08 0.01
N ILE A 195 -5.30 12.06 0.84
CA ILE A 195 -5.71 11.99 2.24
C ILE A 195 -5.08 13.13 3.05
N ALA A 196 -3.76 13.33 2.95
CA ALA A 196 -3.03 14.34 3.71
C ALA A 196 -3.56 15.76 3.45
N ALA A 197 -3.89 16.08 2.20
CA ALA A 197 -4.47 17.38 1.83
C ALA A 197 -5.84 17.65 2.47
N ARG A 198 -6.55 16.61 2.91
CA ARG A 198 -7.89 16.69 3.52
C ARG A 198 -7.89 16.44 5.02
N TYR A 199 -6.81 15.85 5.52
CA TYR A 199 -6.61 15.65 6.94
C TYR A 199 -6.06 16.95 7.56
N GLN A 200 -6.98 17.84 7.92
CA GLN A 200 -6.63 19.10 8.59
C GLN A 200 -7.25 19.14 9.98
N LEU A 201 -6.40 19.34 10.98
CA LEU A 201 -6.87 19.63 12.33
C LEU A 201 -7.10 21.15 12.46
N PRO A 202 -8.28 21.58 12.90
CA PRO A 202 -8.51 22.98 13.21
C PRO A 202 -7.51 23.45 14.28
N HIS A 203 -6.75 24.52 14.01
CA HIS A 203 -5.83 25.16 14.96
C HIS A 203 -4.64 24.32 15.44
N GLY A 204 -4.19 23.31 14.67
CA GLY A 204 -2.98 22.53 14.97
C GLY A 204 -1.70 23.05 14.29
N PRO A 205 -0.52 22.57 14.72
CA PRO A 205 0.72 22.77 13.98
C PRO A 205 0.64 22.12 12.58
N PRO A 206 1.54 22.49 11.64
CA PRO A 206 1.56 21.87 10.33
C PRO A 206 1.59 20.34 10.42
N LEU A 207 0.84 19.68 9.53
CA LEU A 207 0.81 18.23 9.40
C LEU A 207 2.20 17.73 8.96
N THR A 208 2.72 16.74 9.67
CA THR A 208 3.92 16.01 9.25
C THR A 208 3.50 14.62 8.78
N THR A 209 4.04 14.18 7.66
CA THR A 209 3.76 12.86 7.10
C THR A 209 4.96 11.93 7.26
N LEU A 210 4.70 10.69 7.65
CA LEU A 210 5.70 9.64 7.74
C LEU A 210 5.18 8.40 6.99
N SER A 211 6.02 7.78 6.17
CA SER A 211 5.64 6.57 5.46
C SER A 211 6.64 5.44 5.66
N LEU A 212 6.12 4.20 5.68
CA LEU A 212 6.90 2.98 5.85
C LEU A 212 6.50 1.98 4.75
N GLY A 213 7.51 1.41 4.07
CA GLY A 213 7.33 0.42 3.02
C GLY A 213 8.61 -0.33 2.70
N ASP A 214 8.53 -1.48 2.01
CA ASP A 214 9.66 -2.35 1.71
C ASP A 214 9.84 -2.65 0.22
N GLY A 215 8.84 -2.36 -0.62
CA GLY A 215 8.77 -2.79 -2.01
C GLY A 215 8.80 -1.66 -3.05
N PRO A 216 8.98 -2.01 -4.34
CA PRO A 216 8.97 -1.04 -5.43
C PRO A 216 7.66 -0.24 -5.54
N ASN A 217 6.52 -0.85 -5.20
CA ASN A 217 5.22 -0.20 -5.19
C ASN A 217 5.05 0.83 -4.05
N ASP A 218 6.00 0.87 -3.10
CA ASP A 218 6.02 1.84 -2.01
C ASP A 218 6.84 3.09 -2.34
N ILE A 219 7.64 3.08 -3.41
CA ILE A 219 8.47 4.23 -3.79
C ILE A 219 7.64 5.52 -3.84
N SER A 220 6.49 5.46 -4.50
CA SER A 220 5.59 6.61 -4.60
C SER A 220 5.05 7.08 -3.25
N LEU A 221 4.81 6.15 -2.31
CA LEU A 221 4.37 6.44 -0.94
C LEU A 221 5.48 7.11 -0.15
N LEU A 222 6.69 6.54 -0.19
CA LEU A 222 7.86 7.09 0.48
C LEU A 222 8.18 8.51 -0.01
N GLN A 223 8.12 8.73 -1.33
CA GLN A 223 8.32 10.05 -1.94
C GLN A 223 7.21 11.08 -1.63
N ALA A 224 6.04 10.62 -1.22
CA ALA A 224 4.90 11.50 -0.92
C ALA A 224 4.94 12.06 0.51
N SER A 225 5.92 11.67 1.33
CA SER A 225 5.96 11.97 2.76
C SER A 225 7.21 12.79 3.13
N ASP A 226 7.10 13.55 4.23
CA ASP A 226 8.22 14.34 4.77
C ASP A 226 9.31 13.43 5.37
N LEU A 227 8.89 12.32 5.97
CA LEU A 227 9.74 11.29 6.56
C LEU A 227 9.44 9.94 5.91
N ALA A 228 10.46 9.21 5.52
CA ALA A 228 10.34 7.93 4.85
C ALA A 228 11.19 6.86 5.54
N VAL A 229 10.59 5.71 5.79
CA VAL A 229 11.28 4.52 6.28
C VAL A 229 11.24 3.47 5.18
N LEU A 230 12.39 3.19 4.61
CA LEU A 230 12.57 2.06 3.71
C LEU A 230 12.95 0.84 4.54
N ILE A 231 11.99 -0.05 4.73
CA ILE A 231 12.18 -1.29 5.47
C ILE A 231 12.99 -2.25 4.59
N ARG A 232 13.95 -2.94 5.20
CA ARG A 232 14.77 -3.93 4.51
C ARG A 232 13.88 -5.04 3.94
N GLY A 233 13.81 -5.12 2.61
CA GLY A 233 13.11 -6.18 1.89
C GLY A 233 13.90 -7.50 1.88
N GLN A 234 13.31 -8.54 1.28
CA GLN A 234 13.95 -9.87 1.16
C GLN A 234 15.02 -9.93 0.06
N GLN A 235 14.99 -9.00 -0.88
CA GLN A 235 15.96 -8.98 -1.98
C GLN A 235 17.23 -8.27 -1.54
N ASP A 236 18.39 -8.84 -1.90
CA ASP A 236 19.72 -8.24 -1.64
C ASP A 236 19.98 -6.94 -2.43
N LYS A 237 19.13 -6.62 -3.41
CA LYS A 237 19.25 -5.36 -4.13
C LYS A 237 18.63 -4.22 -3.33
N PRO A 238 19.42 -3.20 -2.96
CA PRO A 238 18.85 -2.01 -2.33
C PRO A 238 17.82 -1.37 -3.26
N LEU A 239 16.66 -1.07 -2.73
CA LEU A 239 15.69 -0.25 -3.43
C LEU A 239 16.16 1.20 -3.34
N ASP A 240 16.39 1.84 -4.48
CA ASP A 240 16.77 3.23 -4.52
C ASP A 240 15.57 4.13 -4.74
N LEU A 241 15.45 5.14 -3.89
CA LEU A 241 14.52 6.24 -4.15
C LEU A 241 15.14 7.14 -5.23
N PRO A 242 14.35 7.59 -6.22
CA PRO A 242 14.83 8.57 -7.19
C PRO A 242 15.40 9.81 -6.49
N GLY A 243 16.48 10.38 -7.05
CA GLY A 243 17.25 11.46 -6.44
C GLY A 243 16.53 12.79 -6.19
N SER A 244 15.23 12.87 -6.51
CA SER A 244 14.35 14.03 -6.25
C SER A 244 13.64 14.00 -4.89
N PHE A 245 13.90 12.99 -4.04
CA PHE A 245 13.31 12.94 -2.72
C PHE A 245 13.89 14.04 -1.82
N SER A 246 13.04 14.96 -1.38
CA SER A 246 13.41 16.11 -0.53
C SER A 246 13.21 15.86 0.97
N GLY A 247 12.58 14.76 1.34
CA GLY A 247 12.34 14.38 2.73
C GLY A 247 13.53 13.71 3.40
N GLN A 248 13.33 13.25 4.63
CA GLN A 248 14.34 12.47 5.35
C GLN A 248 14.08 10.97 5.17
N LEU A 249 15.09 10.23 4.72
CA LEU A 249 15.02 8.78 4.51
C LEU A 249 15.82 8.04 5.57
N TYR A 250 15.18 7.07 6.20
CA TYR A 250 15.84 6.06 7.02
C TYR A 250 15.71 4.67 6.38
N ARG A 251 16.81 3.92 6.31
CA ARG A 251 16.84 2.53 5.82
C ARG A 251 17.04 1.61 7.02
N THR A 252 16.12 0.69 7.24
CA THR A 252 16.20 -0.22 8.38
C THR A 252 17.20 -1.35 8.14
N ARG A 253 17.74 -1.88 9.23
CA ARG A 253 18.59 -3.09 9.23
C ARG A 253 17.73 -4.36 9.34
N LEU A 254 16.63 -4.24 10.07
CA LEU A 254 15.67 -5.32 10.30
C LEU A 254 14.59 -5.34 9.21
N GLN A 255 13.93 -6.47 9.06
CA GLN A 255 12.85 -6.72 8.10
C GLN A 255 11.49 -6.72 8.79
N GLY A 256 10.42 -6.57 8.02
CA GLY A 256 9.05 -6.73 8.49
C GLY A 256 8.71 -5.88 9.72
N PRO A 257 7.90 -6.42 10.67
CA PRO A 257 7.47 -5.67 11.86
C PRO A 257 8.60 -5.16 12.75
N GLN A 258 9.74 -5.86 12.81
CA GLN A 258 10.91 -5.41 13.54
C GLN A 258 11.56 -4.19 12.86
N GLY A 259 11.70 -4.21 11.52
CA GLY A 259 12.17 -3.07 10.75
C GLY A 259 11.20 -1.90 10.81
N TRP A 260 9.91 -2.19 10.83
CA TRP A 260 8.85 -1.19 11.02
C TRP A 260 9.00 -0.47 12.36
N CYS A 261 9.21 -1.20 13.46
CA CYS A 261 9.50 -0.63 14.78
C CYS A 261 10.81 0.19 14.80
N GLU A 262 11.90 -0.36 14.21
CA GLU A 262 13.19 0.31 14.08
C GLU A 262 13.04 1.69 13.41
N GLY A 263 12.24 1.75 12.33
CA GLY A 263 11.98 3.00 11.62
C GLY A 263 11.21 4.02 12.46
N LEU A 264 10.21 3.59 13.23
CA LEU A 264 9.50 4.46 14.14
C LEU A 264 10.38 4.92 15.30
N ASP A 265 11.22 4.04 15.86
CA ASP A 265 12.19 4.38 16.92
C ASP A 265 13.22 5.40 16.44
N HIS A 266 13.55 5.41 15.15
CA HIS A 266 14.47 6.38 14.57
C HIS A 266 13.88 7.80 14.55
N PHE A 267 12.65 7.96 14.10
CA PHE A 267 12.04 9.27 13.92
C PHE A 267 11.26 9.76 15.14
N LEU A 268 10.72 8.85 15.93
CA LEU A 268 9.81 9.18 17.02
C LEU A 268 10.45 8.93 18.39
N ILE A 269 10.15 9.80 19.34
CA ILE A 269 10.61 9.64 20.72
C ILE A 269 9.88 8.45 21.34
N ASN A 270 10.63 7.41 21.68
CA ASN A 270 10.16 6.35 22.54
C ASN A 270 9.98 6.91 23.95
N GLY A 271 8.73 7.08 24.41
CA GLY A 271 8.43 7.57 25.75
C GLY A 271 8.67 6.53 26.86
N ARG A 272 9.79 5.81 26.79
CA ARG A 272 10.30 5.11 27.96
C ARG A 272 10.79 6.19 28.90
N SER A 273 9.93 6.61 29.81
CA SER A 273 10.35 7.31 31.02
C SER A 273 11.42 6.44 31.67
N HIS A 274 12.62 6.97 31.77
CA HIS A 274 13.57 6.50 32.77
C HIS A 274 12.88 6.73 34.12
N HIS A 275 12.27 5.70 34.67
CA HIS A 275 12.13 5.60 36.12
C HIS A 275 13.47 5.09 36.62
N GLU A 276 14.33 6.04 37.00
CA GLU A 276 15.36 5.81 38.00
C GLU A 276 14.69 5.60 39.34
#